data_c07f07694333d83ea64211911a22c781
#
_entry.id   c07f07694333d83ea64211911a22c781
#
_cell.length_a   1.000
_cell.length_b   1.000
_cell.length_c   1.000
_cell.angle_alpha   90.00
_cell.angle_beta   90.00
_cell.angle_gamma   90.00
#
_symmetry.space_group_name_H-M   'P 1'
#
loop_
_entity.id
_entity.type
_entity.pdbx_description
1 polymer ?
#
loop_
_entity_poly.entity_id
_entity_poly.type
_entity_poly.pdbx_seq_one_letter_code
_entity_poly.pdbx_strand_id
1 'polypeptide(L)'
;GGRSAYGYPATVLADICEAVLAARAAGQLPPAYESIAVQCEALVRGFARVGIIALVDEATGYQRERAKDALAKILEAWVAKELQPYVRAFPADYYEELFRLRGLPYPPPDNPSFRPQYFGVLTNDIVYERLAPGLLEELKRQASKDEKRAHLHRRLTQEVGHPRLREHIASVVTAMKLSSNYPDFISKLN
;
A
#
# COMPACT_ATOMS: atom_id res chain seq x y z
N GLY A 1 -17.77 16.65 -19.12
CA GLY A 1 -19.08 16.30 -18.58
C GLY A 1 -19.15 14.79 -18.39
N GLY A 2 -18.93 14.32 -17.14
CA GLY A 2 -19.12 12.91 -16.79
C GLY A 2 -20.62 12.58 -16.75
N ARG A 3 -21.01 11.44 -17.35
CA ARG A 3 -22.36 10.90 -17.22
C ARG A 3 -22.56 10.46 -15.77
N SER A 4 -23.63 10.90 -15.10
CA SER A 4 -24.03 10.38 -13.79
C SER A 4 -24.35 8.88 -13.95
N ALA A 5 -23.63 8.04 -13.21
CA ALA A 5 -23.97 6.62 -13.08
C ALA A 5 -24.99 6.47 -11.95
N TYR A 6 -26.13 5.84 -12.24
CA TYR A 6 -27.09 5.46 -11.21
C TYR A 6 -26.67 4.09 -10.67
N GLY A 7 -26.57 3.98 -9.33
CA GLY A 7 -26.27 2.72 -8.63
C GLY A 7 -27.40 2.36 -7.68
N TYR A 8 -27.58 1.06 -7.45
CA TYR A 8 -28.46 0.53 -6.43
C TYR A 8 -27.63 -0.05 -5.28
N PRO A 9 -28.12 -0.02 -4.02
CA PRO A 9 -27.50 -0.75 -2.94
C PRO A 9 -27.35 -2.23 -3.30
N ALA A 10 -26.24 -2.85 -2.92
CA ALA A 10 -25.97 -4.27 -3.23
C ALA A 10 -27.02 -5.22 -2.65
N THR A 11 -27.68 -4.84 -1.55
CA THR A 11 -28.76 -5.58 -0.90
C THR A 11 -29.97 -5.76 -1.80
N VAL A 12 -30.25 -4.81 -2.69
CA VAL A 12 -31.41 -4.87 -3.61
C VAL A 12 -31.44 -6.14 -4.43
N LEU A 13 -30.28 -6.67 -4.84
CA LEU A 13 -30.20 -7.92 -5.58
C LEU A 13 -30.66 -9.11 -4.71
N ALA A 14 -30.30 -9.15 -3.44
CA ALA A 14 -30.74 -10.19 -2.51
C ALA A 14 -32.24 -10.08 -2.27
N ASP A 15 -32.77 -8.87 -2.07
CA ASP A 15 -34.19 -8.60 -1.84
C ASP A 15 -35.04 -9.03 -3.05
N ILE A 16 -34.57 -8.79 -4.29
CA ILE A 16 -35.24 -9.25 -5.53
C ILE A 16 -35.24 -10.77 -5.59
N CYS A 17 -34.12 -11.44 -5.32
CA CYS A 17 -34.05 -12.90 -5.33
C CYS A 17 -35.01 -13.51 -4.32
N GLU A 18 -35.07 -12.95 -3.12
CA GLU A 18 -35.99 -13.40 -2.06
C GLU A 18 -37.46 -13.26 -2.47
N ALA A 19 -37.84 -12.11 -3.03
CA ALA A 19 -39.19 -11.88 -3.52
C ALA A 19 -39.60 -12.87 -4.63
N VAL A 20 -38.71 -13.15 -5.58
CA VAL A 20 -38.96 -14.13 -6.67
C VAL A 20 -39.11 -15.53 -6.14
N LEU A 21 -38.25 -15.95 -5.19
CA LEU A 21 -38.31 -17.28 -4.59
C LEU A 21 -39.55 -17.46 -3.70
N ALA A 22 -39.95 -16.40 -2.99
CA ALA A 22 -41.19 -16.39 -2.20
C ALA A 22 -42.44 -16.55 -3.11
N ALA A 23 -42.50 -15.82 -4.22
CA ALA A 23 -43.58 -15.94 -5.21
C ALA A 23 -43.63 -17.35 -5.83
N ARG A 24 -42.47 -17.96 -6.12
CA ARG A 24 -42.36 -19.34 -6.60
C ARG A 24 -42.90 -20.34 -5.59
N ALA A 25 -42.50 -20.21 -4.32
CA ALA A 25 -42.95 -21.07 -3.22
C ALA A 25 -44.47 -20.99 -2.99
N ALA A 26 -45.04 -19.78 -3.19
CA ALA A 26 -46.49 -19.53 -3.08
C ALA A 26 -47.28 -19.99 -4.33
N GLY A 27 -46.61 -20.50 -5.38
CA GLY A 27 -47.29 -20.90 -6.64
C GLY A 27 -47.80 -19.69 -7.46
N GLN A 28 -47.35 -18.51 -7.17
CA GLN A 28 -47.76 -17.25 -7.78
C GLN A 28 -46.84 -16.80 -8.93
N LEU A 29 -45.72 -17.50 -9.16
CA LEU A 29 -44.75 -17.13 -10.19
C LEU A 29 -45.24 -17.60 -11.58
N PRO A 30 -45.38 -16.68 -12.53
CA PRO A 30 -45.73 -17.09 -13.92
C PRO A 30 -44.66 -18.03 -14.52
N PRO A 31 -45.04 -19.04 -15.32
CA PRO A 31 -44.10 -20.00 -15.88
C PRO A 31 -42.96 -19.39 -16.71
N ALA A 32 -43.19 -18.22 -17.32
CA ALA A 32 -42.20 -17.49 -18.07
C ALA A 32 -40.98 -17.02 -17.23
N TYR A 33 -41.16 -16.92 -15.92
CA TYR A 33 -40.12 -16.45 -14.98
C TYR A 33 -39.42 -17.57 -14.19
N GLU A 34 -39.72 -18.84 -14.48
CA GLU A 34 -39.12 -19.99 -13.80
C GLU A 34 -37.60 -20.04 -13.96
N SER A 35 -37.08 -19.66 -15.14
CA SER A 35 -35.63 -19.57 -15.38
C SER A 35 -34.97 -18.51 -14.49
N ILE A 36 -35.66 -17.40 -14.18
CA ILE A 36 -35.19 -16.37 -13.28
C ILE A 36 -35.15 -16.88 -11.84
N ALA A 37 -36.17 -17.64 -11.43
CA ALA A 37 -36.20 -18.23 -10.09
C ALA A 37 -35.03 -19.21 -9.87
N VAL A 38 -34.68 -20.01 -10.87
CA VAL A 38 -33.51 -20.90 -10.81
C VAL A 38 -32.21 -20.11 -10.64
N GLN A 39 -32.06 -18.99 -11.34
CA GLN A 39 -30.90 -18.11 -11.20
C GLN A 39 -30.86 -17.44 -9.81
N CYS A 40 -32.01 -16.96 -9.31
CA CYS A 40 -32.13 -16.40 -7.97
C CYS A 40 -31.75 -17.43 -6.89
N GLU A 41 -32.16 -18.67 -7.02
CA GLU A 41 -31.80 -19.76 -6.09
C GLU A 41 -30.29 -20.00 -6.09
N ALA A 42 -29.65 -20.03 -7.26
CA ALA A 42 -28.21 -20.18 -7.38
C ALA A 42 -27.45 -19.00 -6.73
N LEU A 43 -27.91 -17.76 -6.92
CA LEU A 43 -27.34 -16.57 -6.29
C LEU A 43 -27.47 -16.59 -4.78
N VAL A 44 -28.67 -16.91 -4.22
CA VAL A 44 -28.89 -16.98 -2.78
C VAL A 44 -28.01 -18.04 -2.14
N ARG A 45 -27.86 -19.21 -2.77
CA ARG A 45 -26.94 -20.27 -2.30
C ARG A 45 -25.48 -19.78 -2.31
N GLY A 46 -25.08 -19.00 -3.32
CA GLY A 46 -23.77 -18.39 -3.41
C GLY A 46 -23.54 -17.37 -2.27
N PHE A 47 -24.52 -16.48 -2.04
CA PHE A 47 -24.48 -15.49 -0.97
C PHE A 47 -24.41 -16.14 0.42
N ALA A 48 -25.20 -17.18 0.65
CA ALA A 48 -25.17 -17.91 1.92
C ALA A 48 -23.78 -18.53 2.19
N ARG A 49 -23.15 -19.12 1.17
CA ARG A 49 -21.81 -19.71 1.29
C ARG A 49 -20.75 -18.65 1.59
N VAL A 50 -20.75 -17.53 0.87
CA VAL A 50 -19.79 -16.43 1.06
C VAL A 50 -20.03 -15.77 2.42
N GLY A 51 -21.29 -15.57 2.81
CA GLY A 51 -21.67 -15.00 4.11
C GLY A 51 -21.18 -15.84 5.28
N ILE A 52 -21.33 -17.17 5.21
CA ILE A 52 -20.83 -18.07 6.27
C ILE A 52 -19.31 -17.98 6.38
N ILE A 53 -18.58 -17.97 5.25
CA ILE A 53 -17.12 -17.83 5.26
C ILE A 53 -16.72 -16.48 5.88
N ALA A 54 -17.38 -15.39 5.47
CA ALA A 54 -17.08 -14.06 6.00
C ALA A 54 -17.36 -13.96 7.52
N LEU A 55 -18.47 -14.54 8.01
CA LEU A 55 -18.80 -14.57 9.44
C LEU A 55 -17.80 -15.39 10.26
N VAL A 56 -17.35 -16.53 9.72
CA VAL A 56 -16.33 -17.35 10.38
C VAL A 56 -15.00 -16.62 10.42
N ASP A 57 -14.58 -15.99 9.30
CA ASP A 57 -13.36 -15.20 9.22
C ASP A 57 -13.38 -14.02 10.19
N GLU A 58 -14.51 -13.33 10.31
CA GLU A 58 -14.69 -12.24 11.27
C GLU A 58 -14.64 -12.71 12.72
N ALA A 59 -15.39 -13.78 13.06
CA ALA A 59 -15.44 -14.32 14.40
C ALA A 59 -14.09 -14.90 14.87
N THR A 60 -13.33 -15.52 13.97
CA THR A 60 -12.01 -16.10 14.26
C THR A 60 -10.87 -15.11 14.14
N GLY A 61 -11.07 -13.93 13.52
CA GLY A 61 -10.02 -12.99 13.19
C GLY A 61 -9.07 -13.46 12.10
N TYR A 62 -9.40 -14.55 11.39
CA TYR A 62 -8.54 -15.21 10.41
C TYR A 62 -7.98 -14.25 9.34
N GLN A 63 -8.80 -13.34 8.81
CA GLN A 63 -8.36 -12.36 7.81
C GLN A 63 -7.31 -11.40 8.38
N ARG A 64 -7.43 -11.00 9.64
CA ARG A 64 -6.43 -10.15 10.32
C ARG A 64 -5.12 -10.87 10.52
N GLU A 65 -5.16 -12.13 10.96
CA GLU A 65 -3.96 -12.95 11.12
C GLU A 65 -3.29 -13.22 9.77
N ARG A 66 -4.06 -13.59 8.75
CA ARG A 66 -3.55 -13.78 7.39
C ARG A 66 -2.90 -12.52 6.81
N ALA A 67 -3.46 -11.34 7.06
CA ALA A 67 -2.87 -10.07 6.64
C ALA A 67 -1.55 -9.79 7.38
N LYS A 68 -1.48 -10.08 8.68
CA LYS A 68 -0.24 -9.95 9.47
C LYS A 68 0.83 -10.92 8.98
N ASP A 69 0.49 -12.17 8.71
CA ASP A 69 1.43 -13.16 8.19
C ASP A 69 1.95 -12.79 6.80
N ALA A 70 1.08 -12.27 5.92
CA ALA A 70 1.49 -11.78 4.61
C ALA A 70 2.45 -10.59 4.72
N LEU A 71 2.17 -9.63 5.61
CA LEU A 71 3.05 -8.51 5.89
C LEU A 71 4.38 -8.97 6.50
N ALA A 72 4.35 -9.91 7.45
CA ALA A 72 5.55 -10.48 8.05
C ALA A 72 6.46 -11.12 7.00
N LYS A 73 5.92 -11.91 6.07
CA LYS A 73 6.67 -12.51 4.96
C LYS A 73 7.29 -11.46 4.03
N ILE A 74 6.57 -10.39 3.73
CA ILE A 74 7.10 -9.26 2.96
C ILE A 74 8.29 -8.64 3.70
N LEU A 75 8.13 -8.32 4.98
CA LEU A 75 9.18 -7.71 5.80
C LEU A 75 10.41 -8.63 5.94
N GLU A 76 10.22 -9.94 6.09
CA GLU A 76 11.32 -10.92 6.10
C GLU A 76 12.11 -10.95 4.79
N ALA A 77 11.43 -10.79 3.64
CA ALA A 77 12.10 -10.72 2.35
C ALA A 77 12.87 -9.40 2.14
N TRP A 78 12.44 -8.33 2.78
CA TRP A 78 13.00 -6.98 2.57
C TRP A 78 14.07 -6.61 3.59
N VAL A 79 13.95 -7.08 4.84
CA VAL A 79 14.80 -6.68 5.96
C VAL A 79 15.79 -7.79 6.29
N ALA A 80 17.08 -7.47 6.18
CA ALA A 80 18.16 -8.39 6.52
C ALA A 80 18.30 -8.54 8.05
N LYS A 81 18.53 -9.77 8.50
CA LYS A 81 18.81 -10.06 9.92
C LYS A 81 20.13 -9.44 10.39
N GLU A 82 21.12 -9.39 9.50
CA GLU A 82 22.44 -8.81 9.76
C GLU A 82 22.65 -7.51 9.01
N LEU A 83 23.54 -6.67 9.54
CA LEU A 83 23.88 -5.38 8.94
C LEU A 83 24.67 -5.60 7.64
N GLN A 84 24.12 -5.19 6.52
CA GLN A 84 24.74 -5.33 5.20
C GLN A 84 25.93 -4.35 5.02
N PRO A 85 26.88 -4.66 4.14
CA PRO A 85 27.94 -3.74 3.76
C PRO A 85 27.37 -2.38 3.31
N TYR A 86 28.15 -1.31 3.54
CA TYR A 86 27.72 0.02 3.10
C TYR A 86 27.74 0.10 1.57
N VAL A 87 26.59 0.41 1.00
CA VAL A 87 26.43 0.76 -0.42
C VAL A 87 25.76 2.13 -0.49
N ARG A 88 26.26 3.01 -1.36
CA ARG A 88 25.63 4.32 -1.57
C ARG A 88 24.24 4.10 -2.19
N ALA A 89 23.19 4.24 -1.38
CA ALA A 89 21.82 4.00 -1.82
C ALA A 89 21.20 5.23 -2.49
N PHE A 90 21.55 6.44 -2.04
CA PHE A 90 20.99 7.69 -2.52
C PHE A 90 21.93 8.35 -3.53
N PRO A 91 21.50 8.56 -4.79
CA PRO A 91 22.28 9.25 -5.80
C PRO A 91 22.42 10.75 -5.50
N ALA A 92 23.35 11.42 -6.17
CA ALA A 92 23.61 12.84 -5.91
C ALA A 92 22.42 13.74 -6.25
N ASP A 93 21.73 13.45 -7.36
CA ASP A 93 20.58 14.19 -7.84
C ASP A 93 19.37 14.11 -6.89
N TYR A 94 19.24 13.07 -6.06
CA TYR A 94 18.24 13.04 -4.99
C TYR A 94 18.40 14.21 -4.01
N TYR A 95 19.63 14.49 -3.58
CA TYR A 95 19.89 15.59 -2.66
C TYR A 95 19.82 16.94 -3.37
N GLU A 96 20.34 17.05 -4.59
CA GLU A 96 20.23 18.26 -5.41
C GLU A 96 18.77 18.70 -5.56
N GLU A 97 17.89 17.79 -5.95
CA GLU A 97 16.47 18.06 -6.11
C GLU A 97 15.78 18.39 -4.76
N LEU A 98 16.18 17.72 -3.68
CA LEU A 98 15.65 18.01 -2.36
C LEU A 98 16.03 19.43 -1.88
N PHE A 99 17.28 19.86 -2.12
CA PHE A 99 17.72 21.24 -1.86
C PHE A 99 16.94 22.24 -2.73
N ARG A 100 16.81 21.97 -4.05
CA ARG A 100 16.07 22.80 -4.98
C ARG A 100 14.62 23.00 -4.55
N LEU A 101 13.90 21.93 -4.23
CA LEU A 101 12.49 21.98 -3.82
C LEU A 101 12.30 22.70 -2.47
N ARG A 102 13.33 22.74 -1.64
CA ARG A 102 13.32 23.48 -0.37
C ARG A 102 13.87 24.90 -0.47
N GLY A 103 14.23 25.36 -1.68
CA GLY A 103 14.77 26.68 -1.92
C GLY A 103 16.14 26.92 -1.29
N LEU A 104 16.93 25.85 -1.12
CA LEU A 104 18.27 25.90 -0.54
C LEU A 104 19.34 25.82 -1.63
N PRO A 105 20.50 26.53 -1.48
CA PRO A 105 21.58 26.44 -2.44
C PRO A 105 22.25 25.06 -2.43
N TYR A 106 22.56 24.55 -3.64
CA TYR A 106 23.27 23.27 -3.80
C TYR A 106 24.45 23.45 -4.80
N PRO A 107 25.68 22.96 -4.48
CA PRO A 107 26.06 22.44 -3.16
C PRO A 107 26.04 23.52 -2.07
N PRO A 108 25.87 23.16 -0.78
CA PRO A 108 25.93 24.12 0.30
C PRO A 108 27.28 24.86 0.32
N PRO A 109 27.28 26.21 0.42
CA PRO A 109 28.50 27.02 0.19
C PRO A 109 29.60 26.76 1.24
N ASP A 110 29.21 26.58 2.51
CA ASP A 110 30.18 26.41 3.60
C ASP A 110 30.71 24.98 3.73
N ASN A 111 29.89 24.00 3.41
CA ASN A 111 30.25 22.60 3.49
C ASN A 111 29.47 21.76 2.44
N PRO A 112 30.07 21.35 1.33
CA PRO A 112 29.40 20.60 0.28
C PRO A 112 28.79 19.26 0.72
N SER A 113 29.28 18.72 1.83
CA SER A 113 28.74 17.47 2.41
C SER A 113 27.64 17.70 3.43
N PHE A 114 27.36 18.94 3.80
CA PHE A 114 26.33 19.27 4.78
C PHE A 114 24.93 18.87 4.25
N ARG A 115 24.13 18.29 5.13
CA ARG A 115 22.72 17.99 4.91
C ARG A 115 21.94 18.45 6.13
N PRO A 116 20.90 19.27 5.95
CA PRO A 116 20.02 19.67 7.05
C PRO A 116 19.47 18.44 7.77
N GLN A 117 19.45 18.45 9.09
CA GLN A 117 19.02 17.29 9.89
C GLN A 117 17.59 16.82 9.53
N TYR A 118 16.71 17.75 9.22
CA TYR A 118 15.32 17.42 8.84
C TYR A 118 15.20 16.67 7.49
N PHE A 119 16.25 16.67 6.64
CA PHE A 119 16.27 15.85 5.42
C PHE A 119 16.18 14.36 5.72
N GLY A 120 16.68 13.93 6.88
CA GLY A 120 16.48 12.56 7.35
C GLY A 120 15.00 12.24 7.62
N VAL A 121 14.28 13.19 8.19
CA VAL A 121 12.83 13.05 8.43
C VAL A 121 12.07 13.01 7.09
N LEU A 122 12.40 13.93 6.18
CA LEU A 122 11.81 13.92 4.84
C LEU A 122 12.11 12.62 4.08
N THR A 123 13.34 12.13 4.15
CA THR A 123 13.71 10.85 3.51
C THR A 123 12.94 9.67 4.08
N ASN A 124 12.68 9.66 5.39
CA ASN A 124 11.85 8.62 5.99
C ASN A 124 10.43 8.64 5.43
N ASP A 125 9.80 9.81 5.34
CA ASP A 125 8.45 9.99 4.81
C ASP A 125 8.36 9.70 3.31
N ILE A 126 9.19 10.35 2.48
CA ILE A 126 9.06 10.29 1.02
C ILE A 126 9.64 9.00 0.41
N VAL A 127 10.50 8.28 1.14
CA VAL A 127 11.15 7.06 0.64
C VAL A 127 10.73 5.84 1.44
N TYR A 128 11.13 5.72 2.69
CA TYR A 128 10.99 4.45 3.42
C TYR A 128 9.55 4.10 3.79
N GLU A 129 8.75 5.09 4.18
CA GLU A 129 7.35 4.87 4.56
C GLU A 129 6.47 4.48 3.36
N ARG A 130 6.83 4.99 2.16
CA ARG A 130 6.12 4.72 0.91
C ARG A 130 6.65 3.49 0.15
N LEU A 131 7.79 2.96 0.55
CA LEU A 131 8.41 1.81 -0.11
C LEU A 131 7.64 0.51 0.15
N ALA A 132 7.25 0.27 1.39
CA ALA A 132 6.34 -0.81 1.77
C ALA A 132 5.68 -0.53 3.13
N PRO A 133 4.42 -0.96 3.36
CA PRO A 133 3.74 -0.79 4.64
C PRO A 133 4.54 -1.39 5.80
N GLY A 134 4.75 -0.62 6.88
CA GLY A 134 5.46 -1.05 8.09
C GLY A 134 6.97 -1.26 7.95
N LEU A 135 7.54 -1.04 6.75
CA LEU A 135 8.97 -1.23 6.52
C LEU A 135 9.83 -0.26 7.34
N LEU A 136 9.44 1.01 7.42
CA LEU A 136 10.19 2.01 8.18
C LEU A 136 10.28 1.65 9.67
N GLU A 137 9.17 1.22 10.27
CA GLU A 137 9.14 0.79 11.67
C GLU A 137 10.04 -0.43 11.90
N GLU A 138 9.96 -1.41 11.01
CA GLU A 138 10.79 -2.60 11.12
C GLU A 138 12.28 -2.27 10.96
N LEU A 139 12.65 -1.42 10.01
CA LEU A 139 14.03 -0.97 9.84
C LEU A 139 14.53 -0.21 11.09
N LYS A 140 13.70 0.65 11.67
CA LYS A 140 14.03 1.35 12.93
C LYS A 140 14.18 0.38 14.09
N ARG A 141 13.29 -0.62 14.19
CA ARG A 141 13.33 -1.65 15.22
C ARG A 141 14.60 -2.50 15.12
N GLN A 142 15.03 -2.85 13.92
CA GLN A 142 16.29 -3.57 13.73
C GLN A 142 17.50 -2.66 14.01
N ALA A 143 17.47 -1.41 13.55
CA ALA A 143 18.57 -0.47 13.77
C ALA A 143 18.75 -0.08 15.25
N SER A 144 17.69 -0.16 16.05
CA SER A 144 17.80 0.10 17.52
C SER A 144 18.58 -0.97 18.27
N LYS A 145 18.81 -2.15 17.67
CA LYS A 145 19.62 -3.22 18.24
C LYS A 145 21.12 -3.08 17.96
N ASP A 146 21.49 -2.14 17.08
CA ASP A 146 22.88 -1.91 16.72
C ASP A 146 23.58 -1.06 17.78
N GLU A 147 24.79 -1.43 18.16
CA GLU A 147 25.63 -0.63 19.09
C GLU A 147 26.01 0.73 18.50
N LYS A 148 26.06 0.86 17.17
CA LYS A 148 26.35 2.10 16.45
C LYS A 148 25.20 2.43 15.51
N ARG A 149 24.80 3.71 15.45
CA ARG A 149 23.81 4.20 14.49
C ARG A 149 24.26 3.88 13.07
N ALA A 150 23.59 2.91 12.45
CA ALA A 150 23.78 2.54 11.04
C ALA A 150 22.69 3.20 10.17
N HIS A 151 23.02 3.44 8.91
CA HIS A 151 22.03 3.89 7.92
C HIS A 151 20.96 2.81 7.70
N LEU A 152 19.69 3.18 7.68
CA LEU A 152 18.56 2.25 7.56
C LEU A 152 18.66 1.34 6.33
N HIS A 153 19.15 1.86 5.18
CA HIS A 153 19.32 1.05 3.96
C HIS A 153 20.28 -0.14 4.13
N ARG A 154 21.18 -0.13 5.12
CA ARG A 154 22.05 -1.27 5.42
C ARG A 154 21.31 -2.44 6.07
N ARG A 155 20.05 -2.27 6.42
CA ARG A 155 19.16 -3.33 6.91
C ARG A 155 18.26 -3.90 5.83
N LEU A 156 18.44 -3.47 4.58
CA LEU A 156 17.73 -4.04 3.44
C LEU A 156 18.48 -5.25 2.87
N THR A 157 17.75 -6.24 2.41
CA THR A 157 18.31 -7.42 1.73
C THR A 157 18.90 -7.04 0.37
N GLN A 158 19.97 -7.74 -0.06
CA GLN A 158 20.62 -7.49 -1.34
C GLN A 158 19.73 -7.91 -2.51
N GLU A 159 18.95 -8.97 -2.34
CA GLU A 159 18.17 -9.58 -3.40
C GLU A 159 16.87 -8.82 -3.69
N VAL A 160 16.23 -8.27 -2.66
CA VAL A 160 14.91 -7.62 -2.78
C VAL A 160 14.94 -6.18 -2.31
N GLY A 161 15.38 -5.93 -1.09
CA GLY A 161 15.28 -4.60 -0.46
C GLY A 161 16.07 -3.53 -1.18
N HIS A 162 17.33 -3.77 -1.50
CA HIS A 162 18.16 -2.80 -2.22
C HIS A 162 17.71 -2.51 -3.66
N PRO A 163 17.34 -3.50 -4.51
CA PRO A 163 16.81 -3.22 -5.84
C PRO A 163 15.53 -2.38 -5.79
N ARG A 164 14.60 -2.73 -4.92
CA ARG A 164 13.33 -1.99 -4.76
C ARG A 164 13.53 -0.58 -4.24
N LEU A 165 14.46 -0.38 -3.30
CA LEU A 165 14.82 0.95 -2.83
C LEU A 165 15.36 1.81 -4.00
N ARG A 166 16.24 1.28 -4.84
CA ARG A 166 16.78 2.01 -5.98
C ARG A 166 15.71 2.39 -7.01
N GLU A 167 14.83 1.47 -7.35
CA GLU A 167 13.67 1.71 -8.23
C GLU A 167 12.79 2.84 -7.70
N HIS A 168 12.45 2.76 -6.41
CA HIS A 168 11.60 3.76 -5.77
C HIS A 168 12.28 5.13 -5.73
N ILE A 169 13.57 5.21 -5.37
CA ILE A 169 14.33 6.47 -5.37
C ILE A 169 14.36 7.07 -6.78
N ALA A 170 14.55 6.28 -7.84
CA ALA A 170 14.53 6.78 -9.22
C ALA A 170 13.18 7.42 -9.57
N SER A 171 12.08 6.79 -9.16
CA SER A 171 10.72 7.33 -9.33
C SER A 171 10.51 8.62 -8.54
N VAL A 172 10.96 8.65 -7.30
CA VAL A 172 10.90 9.85 -6.43
C VAL A 172 11.69 11.00 -7.05
N VAL A 173 12.92 10.77 -7.51
CA VAL A 173 13.76 11.79 -8.17
C VAL A 173 13.09 12.30 -9.44
N THR A 174 12.47 11.44 -10.23
CA THR A 174 11.70 11.85 -11.42
C THR A 174 10.54 12.76 -11.03
N ALA A 175 9.77 12.40 -10.02
CA ALA A 175 8.68 13.24 -9.50
C ALA A 175 9.19 14.60 -8.97
N MET A 176 10.34 14.61 -8.28
CA MET A 176 11.00 15.84 -7.84
C MET A 176 11.34 16.74 -9.01
N LYS A 177 11.99 16.21 -10.06
CA LYS A 177 12.39 16.96 -11.28
C LYS A 177 11.21 17.56 -12.01
N LEU A 178 10.07 16.90 -12.01
CA LEU A 178 8.81 17.34 -12.62
C LEU A 178 8.04 18.34 -11.75
N SER A 179 8.51 18.66 -10.56
CA SER A 179 7.80 19.51 -9.60
C SER A 179 8.46 20.89 -9.48
N SER A 180 7.60 21.92 -9.41
CA SER A 180 8.03 23.32 -9.31
C SER A 180 8.51 23.69 -7.90
N ASN A 181 7.92 23.08 -6.87
CA ASN A 181 8.21 23.32 -5.44
C ASN A 181 7.85 22.10 -4.60
N TYR A 182 8.16 22.16 -3.30
CA TYR A 182 7.93 21.02 -2.41
C TYR A 182 6.44 20.64 -2.23
N PRO A 183 5.47 21.57 -2.08
CA PRO A 183 4.05 21.22 -2.06
C PRO A 183 3.57 20.53 -3.34
N ASP A 184 3.99 21.00 -4.52
CA ASP A 184 3.67 20.39 -5.82
C ASP A 184 4.24 18.97 -5.92
N PHE A 185 5.45 18.75 -5.44
CA PHE A 185 6.07 17.44 -5.37
C PHE A 185 5.26 16.48 -4.48
N ILE A 186 4.88 16.88 -3.27
CA ILE A 186 4.09 16.04 -2.35
C ILE A 186 2.73 15.71 -2.95
N SER A 187 2.10 16.65 -3.67
CA SER A 187 0.83 16.41 -4.37
C SER A 187 0.95 15.35 -5.47
N LYS A 188 2.11 15.25 -6.15
CA LYS A 188 2.37 14.24 -7.18
C LYS A 188 2.78 12.89 -6.60
N LEU A 189 3.29 12.89 -5.36
CA LEU A 189 3.75 11.69 -4.68
C LEU A 189 2.61 10.91 -4.01
N ASN A 190 1.49 11.56 -3.70
CA ASN A 190 0.27 11.00 -3.12
C ASN A 190 -0.71 10.51 -4.21
#